data_5119dd9bd0e713edf8c6bf33ad6fe5cb
#
_entry.id   5119dd9bd0e713edf8c6bf33ad6fe5cb
#
_cell.length_a   1.000
_cell.length_b   1.000
_cell.length_c   1.000
_cell.angle_alpha   90.00
_cell.angle_beta   90.00
_cell.angle_gamma   90.00
#
_symmetry.space_group_name_H-M   'P 1'
#
loop_
_entity.id
_entity.type
_entity.pdbx_description
1 polymer ?
#
loop_
_entity_poly.entity_id
_entity_poly.type
_entity_poly.pdbx_seq_one_letter_code
_entity_poly.pdbx_strand_id
1 'polypeptide(L)'
;MRYDRQMILPEIGEDGQQKLKQAKVLIVGVGGLGSPIALYLTGAGVGCIGLVDDDVVSISNLQRQVLYSEKELGKPKAICAAERLSALNSEITIRTYPIRLTEENAQEIISQYDIVVDGCDNFSTRYLIDRKSVV
;
A
#
# COMPACT_ATOMS: atom_id res chain seq x y z
N MET A 1 22.26 -4.82 8.64
CA MET A 1 21.58 -4.20 7.49
C MET A 1 20.08 -4.22 7.68
N ARG A 2 19.35 -3.49 6.87
CA ARG A 2 17.91 -3.27 7.07
C ARG A 2 17.07 -4.56 7.13
N TYR A 3 17.39 -5.54 6.28
CA TYR A 3 16.59 -6.75 6.14
C TYR A 3 17.24 -8.00 6.73
N ASP A 4 18.30 -7.86 7.51
CA ASP A 4 19.09 -9.02 8.01
C ASP A 4 18.23 -10.01 8.78
N ARG A 5 17.34 -9.52 9.64
CA ARG A 5 16.53 -10.40 10.48
C ARG A 5 15.60 -11.32 9.69
N GLN A 6 15.06 -10.84 8.59
CA GLN A 6 14.21 -11.69 7.75
C GLN A 6 15.03 -12.56 6.81
N MET A 7 16.22 -12.12 6.40
CA MET A 7 17.10 -12.89 5.55
C MET A 7 17.71 -14.09 6.25
N ILE A 8 17.78 -14.07 7.60
CA ILE A 8 18.23 -15.20 8.40
C ILE A 8 17.29 -16.40 8.26
N LEU A 9 16.00 -16.16 8.04
CA LEU A 9 15.01 -17.23 7.92
C LEU A 9 15.23 -18.01 6.63
N PRO A 10 15.34 -19.36 6.68
CA PRO A 10 15.58 -20.15 5.47
C PRO A 10 14.52 -19.98 4.39
N GLU A 11 13.28 -19.68 4.81
CA GLU A 11 12.15 -19.48 3.90
C GLU A 11 12.29 -18.20 3.07
N ILE A 12 13.04 -17.23 3.56
CA ILE A 12 13.24 -15.95 2.87
C ILE A 12 14.61 -15.90 2.24
N GLY A 13 15.68 -15.86 3.03
CA GLY A 13 17.04 -15.79 2.54
C GLY A 13 17.29 -14.60 1.62
N GLU A 14 18.42 -14.62 0.94
CA GLU A 14 18.76 -13.59 -0.03
C GLU A 14 17.86 -13.65 -1.27
N ASP A 15 17.52 -14.85 -1.73
CA ASP A 15 16.64 -15.04 -2.90
C ASP A 15 15.24 -14.50 -2.61
N GLY A 16 14.70 -14.77 -1.43
CA GLY A 16 13.40 -14.25 -1.03
C GLY A 16 13.40 -12.73 -0.92
N GLN A 17 14.49 -12.17 -0.40
CA GLN A 17 14.62 -10.71 -0.29
C GLN A 17 14.69 -10.05 -1.68
N GLN A 18 15.36 -10.69 -2.63
CA GLN A 18 15.40 -10.19 -4.00
C GLN A 18 14.02 -10.24 -4.66
N LYS A 19 13.25 -11.28 -4.39
CA LYS A 19 11.87 -11.36 -4.89
C LYS A 19 11.00 -10.24 -4.31
N LEU A 20 11.15 -9.95 -3.03
CA LEU A 20 10.44 -8.83 -2.40
C LEU A 20 10.82 -7.50 -3.06
N LYS A 21 12.11 -7.29 -3.30
CA LYS A 21 12.61 -6.07 -3.93
C LYS A 21 12.03 -5.87 -5.33
N GLN A 22 11.76 -6.94 -6.04
CA GLN A 22 11.21 -6.89 -7.41
C GLN A 22 9.68 -6.87 -7.43
N ALA A 23 9.03 -7.16 -6.33
CA ALA A 23 7.58 -7.23 -6.25
C ALA A 23 6.94 -5.85 -6.33
N LYS A 24 5.78 -5.80 -6.98
CA LYS A 24 4.96 -4.59 -7.09
C LYS A 24 3.59 -4.89 -6.52
N VAL A 25 3.24 -4.21 -5.44
CA VAL A 25 1.99 -4.43 -4.71
C VAL A 25 1.15 -3.16 -4.74
N LEU A 26 -0.10 -3.30 -5.16
CA LEU A 26 -1.07 -2.21 -5.11
C LEU A 26 -1.96 -2.39 -3.89
N ILE A 27 -2.07 -1.36 -3.08
CA ILE A 27 -2.97 -1.36 -1.92
C ILE A 27 -4.13 -0.41 -2.23
N VAL A 28 -5.33 -0.94 -2.30
CA VAL A 28 -6.53 -0.17 -2.56
C VAL A 28 -7.24 0.09 -1.23
N GLY A 29 -7.24 1.33 -0.80
CA GLY A 29 -7.75 1.74 0.50
C GLY A 29 -6.65 1.75 1.56
N VAL A 30 -6.30 2.94 2.06
CA VAL A 30 -5.23 3.11 3.05
C VAL A 30 -5.84 3.55 4.38
N GLY A 31 -6.90 2.86 4.78
CA GLY A 31 -7.60 3.10 6.03
C GLY A 31 -7.17 2.13 7.13
N GLY A 32 -8.15 1.65 7.90
CA GLY A 32 -7.89 0.81 9.07
C GLY A 32 -7.17 -0.50 8.77
N LEU A 33 -7.48 -1.15 7.64
CA LEU A 33 -6.85 -2.40 7.25
C LEU A 33 -5.65 -2.18 6.35
N GLY A 34 -5.75 -1.28 5.39
CA GLY A 34 -4.67 -1.02 4.43
C GLY A 34 -3.46 -0.36 5.05
N SER A 35 -3.63 0.48 6.08
CA SER A 35 -2.52 1.20 6.73
C SER A 35 -1.51 0.25 7.37
N PRO A 36 -1.92 -0.72 8.22
CA PRO A 36 -0.95 -1.67 8.80
C PRO A 36 -0.27 -2.51 7.73
N ILE A 37 -1.01 -2.96 6.72
CA ILE A 37 -0.45 -3.77 5.64
C ILE A 37 0.63 -2.97 4.91
N ALA A 38 0.36 -1.70 4.60
CA ALA A 38 1.33 -0.83 3.93
C ALA A 38 2.60 -0.68 4.76
N LEU A 39 2.47 -0.50 6.08
CA LEU A 39 3.62 -0.40 6.97
C LEU A 39 4.47 -1.67 6.96
N TYR A 40 3.85 -2.84 7.08
CA TYR A 40 4.58 -4.10 7.13
C TYR A 40 5.28 -4.41 5.80
N LEU A 41 4.61 -4.19 4.69
CA LEU A 41 5.21 -4.43 3.37
C LEU A 41 6.38 -3.48 3.10
N THR A 42 6.24 -2.22 3.52
CA THR A 42 7.31 -1.24 3.41
C THR A 42 8.52 -1.65 4.25
N GLY A 43 8.27 -2.05 5.49
CA GLY A 43 9.33 -2.51 6.38
C GLY A 43 10.02 -3.78 5.87
N ALA A 44 9.29 -4.65 5.21
CA ALA A 44 9.83 -5.89 4.64
C ALA A 44 10.63 -5.67 3.36
N GLY A 45 10.52 -4.50 2.72
CA GLY A 45 11.30 -4.18 1.54
C GLY A 45 10.66 -4.55 0.21
N VAL A 46 9.33 -4.58 0.15
CA VAL A 46 8.63 -4.70 -1.14
C VAL A 46 9.02 -3.51 -2.01
N GLY A 47 9.58 -3.77 -3.18
CA GLY A 47 10.28 -2.74 -3.97
C GLY A 47 9.41 -1.63 -4.52
N CYS A 48 8.14 -1.91 -4.81
CA CYS A 48 7.21 -0.90 -5.30
C CYS A 48 5.84 -1.10 -4.67
N ILE A 49 5.32 -0.05 -4.08
CA ILE A 49 3.99 -0.05 -3.46
C ILE A 49 3.17 1.08 -4.08
N GLY A 50 2.00 0.74 -4.61
CA GLY A 50 1.02 1.70 -5.09
C GLY A 50 -0.07 1.88 -4.04
N LEU A 51 -0.51 3.10 -3.84
CA LEU A 51 -1.54 3.44 -2.85
C LEU A 51 -2.70 4.13 -3.54
N VAL A 52 -3.87 3.52 -3.49
CA VAL A 52 -5.10 4.10 -4.07
C VAL A 52 -6.06 4.45 -2.93
N ASP A 53 -6.42 5.71 -2.83
CA ASP A 53 -7.41 6.18 -1.86
C ASP A 53 -7.86 7.58 -2.25
N ASP A 54 -9.16 7.80 -2.28
CA ASP A 54 -9.72 9.11 -2.64
C ASP A 54 -10.15 9.93 -1.42
N ASP A 55 -10.00 9.38 -0.21
CA ASP A 55 -10.40 10.07 1.02
C ASP A 55 -9.31 11.00 1.53
N VAL A 56 -9.74 11.85 2.45
CA VAL A 56 -8.85 12.71 3.24
C VAL A 56 -8.77 12.18 4.67
N VAL A 57 -7.71 12.55 5.36
CA VAL A 57 -7.53 12.18 6.77
C VAL A 57 -8.56 12.91 7.62
N SER A 58 -9.27 12.20 8.48
CA SER A 58 -10.26 12.76 9.41
C SER A 58 -9.96 12.32 10.84
N ILE A 59 -10.44 13.10 11.82
CA ILE A 59 -10.15 12.83 13.22
C ILE A 59 -10.69 11.47 13.68
N SER A 60 -11.81 11.04 13.14
CA SER A 60 -12.42 9.76 13.51
C SER A 60 -11.60 8.56 13.06
N ASN A 61 -10.67 8.75 12.14
CA ASN A 61 -9.82 7.67 11.63
C ASN A 61 -8.56 7.46 12.46
N LEU A 62 -8.11 8.47 13.21
CA LEU A 62 -6.79 8.46 13.84
C LEU A 62 -6.61 7.36 14.87
N GLN A 63 -7.69 6.90 15.50
CA GLN A 63 -7.62 5.84 16.50
C GLN A 63 -7.16 4.49 15.95
N ARG A 64 -7.37 4.24 14.67
CA ARG A 64 -7.06 2.94 14.05
C ARG A 64 -6.24 3.01 12.77
N GLN A 65 -6.09 4.20 12.18
CA GLN A 65 -5.32 4.37 10.95
C GLN A 65 -3.94 4.93 11.28
N VAL A 66 -3.03 4.00 11.55
CA VAL A 66 -1.72 4.28 12.15
C VAL A 66 -0.77 5.12 11.30
N LEU A 67 -1.07 5.29 10.00
CA LEU A 67 -0.24 6.09 9.10
C LEU A 67 -0.44 7.61 9.27
N TYR A 68 -1.48 8.03 9.98
CA TYR A 68 -1.91 9.44 9.98
C TYR A 68 -1.84 10.07 11.37
N SER A 69 -1.68 11.39 11.38
CA SER A 69 -1.64 12.19 12.61
C SER A 69 -2.54 13.41 12.48
N GLU A 70 -2.73 14.13 13.58
CA GLU A 70 -3.55 15.36 13.59
C GLU A 70 -3.03 16.42 12.63
N LYS A 71 -1.73 16.45 12.37
CA LYS A 71 -1.12 17.40 11.43
C LYS A 71 -1.60 17.21 10.00
N GLU A 72 -2.15 16.05 9.70
CA GLU A 72 -2.53 15.67 8.35
C GLU A 72 -4.03 15.76 8.09
N LEU A 73 -4.80 16.22 9.07
CA LEU A 73 -6.25 16.36 8.91
C LEU A 73 -6.58 17.17 7.65
N GLY A 74 -7.49 16.64 6.83
CA GLY A 74 -7.92 17.27 5.59
C GLY A 74 -7.03 17.02 4.40
N LYS A 75 -5.88 16.36 4.56
CA LYS A 75 -4.97 16.04 3.45
C LYS A 75 -5.33 14.68 2.84
N PRO A 76 -5.04 14.47 1.54
CA PRO A 76 -5.30 13.16 0.91
C PRO A 76 -4.54 12.04 1.61
N LYS A 77 -5.24 10.96 1.93
CA LYS A 77 -4.65 9.80 2.61
C LYS A 77 -3.50 9.19 1.82
N ALA A 78 -3.66 9.03 0.50
CA ALA A 78 -2.62 8.41 -0.31
C ALA A 78 -1.31 9.19 -0.24
N ILE A 79 -1.37 10.51 -0.27
CA ILE A 79 -0.18 11.37 -0.21
C ILE A 79 0.48 11.29 1.17
N CYS A 80 -0.32 11.40 2.24
CA CYS A 80 0.20 11.32 3.60
C CYS A 80 0.82 9.94 3.88
N ALA A 81 0.17 8.88 3.41
CA ALA A 81 0.70 7.53 3.55
C ALA A 81 2.05 7.40 2.85
N ALA A 82 2.18 7.93 1.63
CA ALA A 82 3.43 7.86 0.89
C ALA A 82 4.56 8.55 1.63
N GLU A 83 4.31 9.72 2.21
CA GLU A 83 5.32 10.45 2.99
C GLU A 83 5.78 9.62 4.19
N ARG A 84 4.83 9.03 4.91
CA ARG A 84 5.12 8.21 6.08
C ARG A 84 5.92 6.97 5.73
N LEU A 85 5.52 6.26 4.67
CA LEU A 85 6.19 5.05 4.23
C LEU A 85 7.59 5.34 3.70
N SER A 86 7.77 6.43 2.96
CA SER A 86 9.08 6.84 2.47
C SER A 86 10.03 7.20 3.61
N ALA A 87 9.50 7.77 4.69
CA ALA A 87 10.28 8.05 5.89
C ALA A 87 10.70 6.76 6.61
N LEU A 88 9.88 5.72 6.54
CA LEU A 88 10.20 4.43 7.13
C LEU A 88 11.25 3.68 6.32
N ASN A 89 11.14 3.72 5.00
CA ASN A 89 12.07 3.00 4.11
C ASN A 89 12.26 3.76 2.81
N SER A 90 13.39 4.45 2.68
CA SER A 90 13.70 5.25 1.49
C SER A 90 14.18 4.41 0.30
N GLU A 91 14.41 3.12 0.47
CA GLU A 91 14.93 2.24 -0.59
C GLU A 91 13.85 1.76 -1.55
N ILE A 92 12.57 1.91 -1.20
CA ILE A 92 11.47 1.45 -2.03
C ILE A 92 10.81 2.60 -2.82
N THR A 93 10.08 2.23 -3.86
CA THR A 93 9.30 3.17 -4.67
C THR A 93 7.86 3.18 -4.21
N ILE A 94 7.33 4.36 -3.92
CA ILE A 94 5.92 4.53 -3.55
C ILE A 94 5.24 5.33 -4.66
N ARG A 95 4.15 4.80 -5.20
CA ARG A 95 3.31 5.49 -6.19
C ARG A 95 1.97 5.82 -5.55
N THR A 96 1.46 7.01 -5.82
CA THR A 96 0.21 7.47 -5.21
C THR A 96 -0.85 7.70 -6.26
N TYR A 97 -2.06 7.27 -5.93
CA TYR A 97 -3.25 7.47 -6.76
C TYR A 97 -4.35 8.03 -5.85
N PRO A 98 -4.37 9.36 -5.62
CA PRO A 98 -5.39 9.98 -4.76
C PRO A 98 -6.71 10.11 -5.52
N ILE A 99 -7.21 8.99 -5.98
CA ILE A 99 -8.38 8.87 -6.84
C ILE A 99 -9.23 7.69 -6.40
N ARG A 100 -10.45 7.65 -6.92
CA ARG A 100 -11.33 6.51 -6.78
C ARG A 100 -11.09 5.53 -7.94
N LEU A 101 -10.97 4.25 -7.61
CA LEU A 101 -10.84 3.22 -8.63
C LEU A 101 -12.18 3.05 -9.36
N THR A 102 -12.16 3.13 -10.69
CA THR A 102 -13.34 3.00 -11.54
C THR A 102 -13.08 1.99 -12.65
N GLU A 103 -14.12 1.63 -13.42
CA GLU A 103 -13.93 0.74 -14.55
C GLU A 103 -12.97 1.32 -15.60
N GLU A 104 -12.96 2.64 -15.73
CA GLU A 104 -12.13 3.32 -16.72
C GLU A 104 -10.64 3.27 -16.38
N ASN A 105 -10.29 3.39 -15.11
CA ASN A 105 -8.88 3.46 -14.68
C ASN A 105 -8.36 2.17 -14.03
N ALA A 106 -9.24 1.27 -13.60
CA ALA A 106 -8.82 0.10 -12.81
C ALA A 106 -7.87 -0.80 -13.57
N GLN A 107 -8.18 -1.15 -14.79
CA GLN A 107 -7.35 -2.09 -15.56
C GLN A 107 -5.96 -1.53 -15.81
N GLU A 108 -5.87 -0.26 -16.17
CA GLU A 108 -4.58 0.37 -16.42
C GLU A 108 -3.71 0.39 -15.17
N ILE A 109 -4.30 0.74 -14.02
CA ILE A 109 -3.56 0.80 -12.76
C ILE A 109 -3.19 -0.60 -12.29
N ILE A 110 -4.16 -1.50 -12.20
CA ILE A 110 -3.96 -2.85 -11.65
C ILE A 110 -2.95 -3.64 -12.48
N SER A 111 -2.95 -3.47 -13.79
CA SER A 111 -2.05 -4.23 -14.68
C SER A 111 -0.57 -3.95 -14.44
N GLN A 112 -0.23 -2.87 -13.75
CA GLN A 112 1.16 -2.52 -13.44
C GLN A 112 1.70 -3.23 -12.20
N TYR A 113 0.86 -4.00 -11.50
CA TYR A 113 1.22 -4.61 -10.22
C TYR A 113 1.07 -6.11 -10.26
N ASP A 114 1.88 -6.79 -9.45
CA ASP A 114 1.85 -8.25 -9.36
C ASP A 114 0.75 -8.73 -8.42
N ILE A 115 0.47 -7.96 -7.37
CA ILE A 115 -0.49 -8.31 -6.33
C ILE A 115 -1.33 -7.08 -6.02
N VAL A 116 -2.62 -7.30 -5.80
CA VAL A 116 -3.54 -6.25 -5.35
C VAL A 116 -4.09 -6.63 -3.98
N VAL A 117 -3.91 -5.74 -3.02
CA VAL A 117 -4.45 -5.89 -1.66
C VAL A 117 -5.70 -5.01 -1.54
N ASP A 118 -6.82 -5.64 -1.24
CA ASP A 118 -8.10 -4.95 -1.07
C ASP A 118 -8.27 -4.56 0.40
N GLY A 119 -7.96 -3.31 0.71
CA GLY A 119 -8.16 -2.74 2.04
C GLY A 119 -9.33 -1.78 2.10
N CYS A 120 -10.18 -1.75 1.08
CA CYS A 120 -11.30 -0.83 1.01
C CYS A 120 -12.59 -1.48 1.55
N ASP A 121 -13.49 -0.63 2.03
CA ASP A 121 -14.85 -1.04 2.46
C ASP A 121 -15.92 -0.63 1.45
N ASN A 122 -15.50 -0.11 0.29
CA ASN A 122 -16.42 0.28 -0.76
C ASN A 122 -16.76 -0.94 -1.62
N PHE A 123 -18.02 -1.32 -1.64
CA PHE A 123 -18.48 -2.52 -2.35
C PHE A 123 -18.19 -2.45 -3.85
N SER A 124 -18.45 -1.30 -4.48
CA SER A 124 -18.20 -1.14 -5.92
C SER A 124 -16.74 -1.29 -6.28
N THR A 125 -15.85 -0.70 -5.48
CA THR A 125 -14.41 -0.80 -5.69
C THR A 125 -13.94 -2.24 -5.50
N ARG A 126 -14.44 -2.92 -4.45
CA ARG A 126 -14.10 -4.32 -4.20
C ARG A 126 -14.52 -5.21 -5.38
N TYR A 127 -15.69 -4.97 -5.94
CA TYR A 127 -16.16 -5.71 -7.11
C TYR A 127 -15.24 -5.52 -8.33
N LEU A 128 -14.77 -4.29 -8.56
CA LEU A 128 -13.84 -4.01 -9.64
C LEU A 128 -12.52 -4.73 -9.45
N ILE A 129 -12.01 -4.76 -8.22
CA ILE A 129 -10.77 -5.47 -7.89
C ILE A 129 -10.93 -6.96 -8.16
N ASP A 130 -12.00 -7.56 -7.67
CA ASP A 130 -12.27 -9.00 -7.84
C ASP A 130 -12.37 -9.37 -9.32
N ARG A 131 -12.93 -8.50 -10.15
CA ARG A 131 -13.05 -8.74 -11.59
C ARG A 131 -11.73 -8.61 -12.35
N LYS A 132 -10.85 -7.73 -11.91
CA LYS A 132 -9.63 -7.36 -12.63
C LYS A 132 -8.38 -8.01 -12.06
N SER A 133 -8.40 -8.32 -10.78
CA SER A 133 -7.26 -8.90 -10.08
C SER A 133 -7.11 -10.38 -10.40
N VAL A 134 -5.89 -10.87 -10.38
CA VAL A 134 -5.56 -12.29 -10.52
C VAL A 134 -5.26 -12.95 -9.18
N VAL A 135 -5.41 -12.23 -8.12
CA VAL A 135 -5.15 -12.73 -6.76
C VAL A 135 -6.43 -12.90 -6.01
#